data_21653c7da5b9d697d59324d7b581ea7d
#
_entry.id   21653c7da5b9d697d59324d7b581ea7d
#
_cell.length_a   1.000
_cell.length_b   1.000
_cell.length_c   1.000
_cell.angle_alpha   90.00
_cell.angle_beta   90.00
_cell.angle_gamma   90.00
#
_symmetry.space_group_name_H-M   'P 1'
#
loop_
_entity.id
_entity.type
_entity.pdbx_description
1 polymer ?
#
loop_
_entity_poly.entity_id
_entity_poly.type
_entity_poly.pdbx_seq_one_letter_code
_entity_poly.pdbx_strand_id
1 'polypeptide(L)'
;MALEFIHRGASHHGASYAARVALFPGAYNPPTVAHAEIARAALGWAEEVIWIMPRALPHKTFEGVDFAARCELLRMIAVTENRFSVATSAGGLFAEMATEARELFAAPTGMQTEIAVVCGRDAAERAAAWDYGKTGVFEEFLAHYRLLVADRAGDYQPAAQYRNRIVRLQLAAGIADVSSTEVRRCIQQGLPWEHLVPSAITAKVRELMS
;
A
#
# COMPACT_ATOMS: atom_id res chain seq x y z
N MET A 1 -17.02 7.30 4.73
CA MET A 1 -16.97 7.34 3.23
C MET A 1 -16.25 6.07 2.82
N ALA A 2 -16.74 5.36 1.80
CA ALA A 2 -16.17 4.09 1.36
C ALA A 2 -14.97 4.31 0.43
N LEU A 3 -14.12 3.28 0.28
CA LEU A 3 -13.08 3.23 -0.75
C LEU A 3 -13.71 3.41 -2.14
N GLU A 4 -13.11 4.24 -2.98
CA GLU A 4 -13.56 4.45 -4.36
C GLU A 4 -12.53 3.82 -5.32
N PHE A 5 -12.96 2.79 -6.07
CA PHE A 5 -12.08 2.15 -7.05
C PHE A 5 -11.82 3.02 -8.27
N ILE A 6 -10.55 3.17 -8.62
CA ILE A 6 -10.08 3.74 -9.90
C ILE A 6 -9.87 2.61 -10.93
N HIS A 7 -9.42 1.45 -10.45
CA HIS A 7 -9.21 0.25 -11.24
C HIS A 7 -9.52 -0.97 -10.38
N ARG A 8 -10.19 -1.96 -10.95
CA ARG A 8 -10.43 -3.25 -10.32
C ARG A 8 -9.74 -4.36 -11.11
N GLY A 9 -8.96 -5.19 -10.43
CA GLY A 9 -8.28 -6.34 -11.03
C GLY A 9 -9.26 -7.37 -11.60
N ALA A 10 -8.91 -8.00 -12.73
CA ALA A 10 -9.79 -8.91 -13.47
C ALA A 10 -10.16 -10.19 -12.71
N SER A 11 -9.38 -10.60 -11.71
CA SER A 11 -9.67 -11.76 -10.86
C SER A 11 -10.97 -11.64 -10.06
N HIS A 12 -11.55 -10.44 -9.98
CA HIS A 12 -12.76 -10.14 -9.17
C HIS A 12 -13.96 -9.66 -10.00
N HIS A 13 -13.94 -9.83 -11.32
CA HIS A 13 -15.09 -9.52 -12.19
C HIS A 13 -16.26 -10.53 -12.09
N GLY A 14 -16.19 -11.52 -11.22
CA GLY A 14 -17.28 -12.43 -10.86
C GLY A 14 -17.67 -12.26 -9.40
N ALA A 15 -18.88 -12.71 -9.02
CA ALA A 15 -19.49 -12.59 -7.69
C ALA A 15 -18.72 -13.29 -6.54
N SER A 16 -17.42 -13.53 -6.69
CA SER A 16 -16.57 -14.14 -5.68
C SER A 16 -15.87 -13.05 -4.87
N TYR A 17 -16.19 -12.96 -3.59
CA TYR A 17 -15.47 -12.12 -2.66
C TYR A 17 -14.11 -12.77 -2.39
N ALA A 18 -13.04 -11.98 -2.43
CA ALA A 18 -11.73 -12.44 -2.00
C ALA A 18 -11.78 -12.81 -0.51
N ALA A 19 -11.29 -13.99 -0.15
CA ALA A 19 -11.23 -14.41 1.25
C ALA A 19 -10.23 -13.55 2.03
N ARG A 20 -9.18 -13.05 1.36
CA ARG A 20 -8.13 -12.19 1.93
C ARG A 20 -7.78 -11.04 0.99
N VAL A 21 -7.83 -9.82 1.53
CA VAL A 21 -7.51 -8.58 0.82
C VAL A 21 -6.41 -7.83 1.57
N ALA A 22 -5.41 -7.36 0.85
CA ALA A 22 -4.34 -6.53 1.38
C ALA A 22 -4.46 -5.09 0.86
N LEU A 23 -4.58 -4.13 1.76
CA LEU A 23 -4.61 -2.70 1.48
C LEU A 23 -3.18 -2.17 1.52
N PHE A 24 -2.73 -1.58 0.45
CA PHE A 24 -1.38 -1.01 0.37
C PHE A 24 -1.43 0.51 0.22
N PRO A 25 -1.48 1.25 1.34
CA PRO A 25 -1.51 2.71 1.31
C PRO A 25 -0.14 3.32 1.09
N GLY A 26 -0.09 4.40 0.32
CA GLY A 26 1.16 5.10 0.09
C GLY A 26 0.99 6.46 -0.57
N ALA A 27 2.04 7.28 -0.52
CA ALA A 27 2.11 8.57 -1.21
C ALA A 27 2.41 8.41 -2.71
N TYR A 28 3.19 7.38 -3.09
CA TYR A 28 3.52 7.00 -4.47
C TYR A 28 4.00 8.17 -5.34
N ASN A 29 5.04 8.87 -4.93
CA ASN A 29 5.50 10.09 -5.57
C ASN A 29 6.97 10.00 -6.07
N PRO A 30 7.25 9.26 -7.15
CA PRO A 30 6.41 8.28 -7.85
C PRO A 30 6.40 6.89 -7.18
N PRO A 31 5.58 5.93 -7.66
CA PRO A 31 5.72 4.52 -7.31
C PRO A 31 7.08 3.98 -7.74
N THR A 32 7.68 3.09 -6.94
CA THR A 32 9.01 2.52 -7.20
C THR A 32 8.96 1.01 -7.40
N VAL A 33 10.05 0.41 -7.88
CA VAL A 33 10.18 -1.05 -7.94
C VAL A 33 10.02 -1.70 -6.57
N ALA A 34 10.46 -1.05 -5.49
CA ALA A 34 10.25 -1.55 -4.13
C ALA A 34 8.76 -1.64 -3.78
N HIS A 35 7.95 -0.64 -4.14
CA HIS A 35 6.50 -0.70 -3.94
C HIS A 35 5.89 -1.88 -4.72
N ALA A 36 6.30 -2.08 -5.98
CA ALA A 36 5.79 -3.18 -6.78
C ALA A 36 6.15 -4.56 -6.20
N GLU A 37 7.37 -4.72 -5.69
CA GLU A 37 7.79 -5.96 -5.04
C GLU A 37 7.07 -6.21 -3.72
N ILE A 38 6.86 -5.19 -2.91
CA ILE A 38 6.05 -5.29 -1.68
C ILE A 38 4.63 -5.76 -2.02
N ALA A 39 4.01 -5.17 -3.04
CA ALA A 39 2.67 -5.58 -3.47
C ALA A 39 2.65 -7.03 -3.98
N ARG A 40 3.65 -7.47 -4.74
CA ARG A 40 3.76 -8.87 -5.18
C ARG A 40 3.98 -9.82 -4.00
N ALA A 41 4.83 -9.46 -3.04
CA ALA A 41 5.04 -10.27 -1.84
C ALA A 41 3.75 -10.40 -1.01
N ALA A 42 2.93 -9.34 -0.95
CA ALA A 42 1.64 -9.39 -0.27
C ALA A 42 0.64 -10.34 -0.93
N LEU A 43 0.74 -10.61 -2.24
CA LEU A 43 -0.06 -11.63 -2.93
C LEU A 43 0.25 -13.08 -2.48
N GLY A 44 1.33 -13.29 -1.74
CA GLY A 44 1.59 -14.56 -1.05
C GLY A 44 0.63 -14.81 0.13
N TRP A 45 0.04 -13.76 0.68
CA TRP A 45 -0.96 -13.81 1.74
C TRP A 45 -2.37 -13.50 1.24
N ALA A 46 -2.54 -12.50 0.37
CA ALA A 46 -3.82 -12.00 -0.12
C ALA A 46 -4.14 -12.52 -1.51
N GLU A 47 -5.43 -12.65 -1.82
CA GLU A 47 -5.95 -12.92 -3.16
C GLU A 47 -5.98 -11.65 -4.02
N GLU A 48 -6.18 -10.50 -3.38
CA GLU A 48 -6.18 -9.17 -4.01
C GLU A 48 -5.33 -8.20 -3.20
N VAL A 49 -4.52 -7.39 -3.90
CA VAL A 49 -3.83 -6.23 -3.31
C VAL A 49 -4.43 -4.96 -3.88
N ILE A 50 -4.95 -4.11 -3.01
CA ILE A 50 -5.52 -2.82 -3.36
C ILE A 50 -4.52 -1.73 -3.02
N TRP A 51 -3.94 -1.10 -4.04
CA TRP A 51 -3.12 0.09 -3.88
C TRP A 51 -4.03 1.25 -3.48
N ILE A 52 -3.80 1.80 -2.29
CA ILE A 52 -4.64 2.88 -1.75
C ILE A 52 -3.91 4.21 -1.90
N MET A 53 -4.55 5.16 -2.59
CA MET A 53 -4.14 6.56 -2.63
C MET A 53 -4.98 7.35 -1.62
N PRO A 54 -4.47 7.65 -0.41
CA PRO A 54 -5.19 8.47 0.54
C PRO A 54 -5.32 9.91 0.04
N ARG A 55 -6.50 10.51 0.16
CA ARG A 55 -6.72 11.92 -0.19
C ARG A 55 -6.06 12.87 0.81
N ALA A 56 -5.90 12.43 2.05
CA ALA A 56 -5.17 13.14 3.10
C ALA A 56 -4.16 12.20 3.75
N LEU A 57 -2.95 12.69 3.99
CA LEU A 57 -1.94 12.01 4.81
C LEU A 57 -1.61 12.92 5.99
N PRO A 58 -1.96 12.53 7.24
CA PRO A 58 -1.85 13.42 8.41
C PRO A 58 -0.45 13.96 8.70
N HIS A 59 0.58 13.34 8.13
CA HIS A 59 1.98 13.61 8.43
C HIS A 59 2.82 14.04 7.20
N LYS A 60 2.18 14.33 6.05
CA LYS A 60 2.90 14.73 4.84
C LYS A 60 2.21 15.86 4.10
N THR A 61 2.97 16.88 3.78
CA THR A 61 2.68 17.82 2.70
C THR A 61 3.22 17.26 1.39
N PHE A 62 2.51 17.46 0.29
CA PHE A 62 2.91 16.94 -1.01
C PHE A 62 3.49 18.04 -1.88
N GLU A 63 4.73 17.82 -2.31
CA GLU A 63 5.37 18.53 -3.41
C GLU A 63 5.63 17.53 -4.54
N GLY A 64 5.51 17.95 -5.79
CA GLY A 64 5.81 17.11 -6.96
C GLY A 64 4.57 16.70 -7.74
N VAL A 65 4.44 15.42 -8.09
CA VAL A 65 3.38 14.91 -8.96
C VAL A 65 2.01 15.04 -8.28
N ASP A 66 1.03 15.62 -8.99
CA ASP A 66 -0.32 15.82 -8.47
C ASP A 66 -1.06 14.49 -8.16
N PHE A 67 -2.19 14.60 -7.45
CA PHE A 67 -2.95 13.45 -7.00
C PHE A 67 -3.47 12.59 -8.17
N ALA A 68 -4.00 13.22 -9.22
CA ALA A 68 -4.58 12.51 -10.36
C ALA A 68 -3.51 11.77 -11.17
N ALA A 69 -2.36 12.40 -11.39
CA ALA A 69 -1.24 11.77 -12.09
C ALA A 69 -0.67 10.60 -11.28
N ARG A 70 -0.59 10.67 -9.95
CA ARG A 70 -0.17 9.54 -9.11
C ARG A 70 -1.17 8.38 -9.17
N CYS A 71 -2.47 8.67 -9.17
CA CYS A 71 -3.51 7.66 -9.39
C CYS A 71 -3.36 6.96 -10.74
N GLU A 72 -3.05 7.71 -11.79
CA GLU A 72 -2.81 7.15 -13.13
C GLU A 72 -1.57 6.26 -13.17
N LEU A 73 -0.46 6.66 -12.52
CA LEU A 73 0.73 5.81 -12.39
C LEU A 73 0.41 4.49 -11.70
N LEU A 74 -0.40 4.51 -10.63
CA LEU A 74 -0.84 3.28 -9.96
C LEU A 74 -1.72 2.42 -10.87
N ARG A 75 -2.63 3.01 -11.63
CA ARG A 75 -3.48 2.29 -12.60
C ARG A 75 -2.63 1.59 -13.65
N MET A 76 -1.60 2.28 -14.19
CA MET A 76 -0.67 1.71 -15.17
C MET A 76 0.11 0.50 -14.60
N ILE A 77 0.45 0.53 -13.32
CA ILE A 77 1.07 -0.63 -12.64
C ILE A 77 0.04 -1.74 -12.44
N ALA A 78 -1.16 -1.41 -11.98
CA ALA A 78 -2.15 -2.40 -11.61
C ALA A 78 -2.64 -3.25 -12.81
N VAL A 79 -2.71 -2.67 -14.01
CA VAL A 79 -3.09 -3.43 -15.22
C VAL A 79 -2.07 -4.50 -15.61
N THR A 80 -0.86 -4.50 -15.04
CA THR A 80 0.16 -5.53 -15.31
C THR A 80 -0.01 -6.80 -14.46
N GLU A 81 -0.89 -6.78 -13.45
CA GLU A 81 -1.16 -7.92 -12.57
C GLU A 81 -2.67 -7.96 -12.26
N ASN A 82 -3.34 -9.03 -12.67
CA ASN A 82 -4.80 -9.17 -12.58
C ASN A 82 -5.36 -9.21 -11.14
N ARG A 83 -4.50 -9.36 -10.14
CA ARG A 83 -4.83 -9.33 -8.72
C ARG A 83 -4.52 -7.98 -8.06
N PHE A 84 -4.13 -6.97 -8.85
CA PHE A 84 -3.95 -5.61 -8.37
C PHE A 84 -5.17 -4.75 -8.69
N SER A 85 -5.65 -4.04 -7.68
CA SER A 85 -6.66 -2.99 -7.79
C SER A 85 -6.09 -1.66 -7.30
N VAL A 86 -6.72 -0.57 -7.67
CA VAL A 86 -6.38 0.79 -7.21
C VAL A 86 -7.63 1.46 -6.69
N ALA A 87 -7.56 2.04 -5.50
CA ALA A 87 -8.64 2.80 -4.91
C ALA A 87 -8.13 4.09 -4.23
N THR A 88 -9.03 5.03 -4.01
CA THR A 88 -8.79 6.18 -3.13
C THR A 88 -9.48 5.95 -1.78
N SER A 89 -8.91 6.50 -0.72
CA SER A 89 -9.50 6.56 0.62
C SER A 89 -9.64 8.02 1.06
N ALA A 90 -10.69 8.33 1.78
CA ALA A 90 -10.86 9.65 2.39
C ALA A 90 -9.91 9.84 3.57
N GLY A 91 -9.74 8.81 4.40
CA GLY A 91 -8.86 8.79 5.55
C GLY A 91 -7.41 8.45 5.22
N GLY A 92 -6.49 8.76 6.15
CA GLY A 92 -5.06 8.50 6.03
C GLY A 92 -4.52 7.52 7.07
N LEU A 93 -5.31 7.10 8.04
CA LEU A 93 -4.94 6.15 9.07
C LEU A 93 -5.28 4.71 8.67
N PHE A 94 -4.46 3.75 9.09
CA PHE A 94 -4.66 2.33 8.77
C PHE A 94 -6.02 1.80 9.23
N ALA A 95 -6.44 2.20 10.43
CA ALA A 95 -7.72 1.78 11.00
C ALA A 95 -8.93 2.31 10.19
N GLU A 96 -8.85 3.54 9.70
CA GLU A 96 -9.90 4.15 8.87
C GLU A 96 -10.03 3.39 7.55
N MET A 97 -8.92 3.20 6.82
CA MET A 97 -8.90 2.48 5.56
C MET A 97 -9.35 1.02 5.69
N ALA A 98 -8.94 0.34 6.76
CA ALA A 98 -9.36 -1.03 7.03
C ALA A 98 -10.86 -1.13 7.34
N THR A 99 -11.42 -0.14 8.03
CA THR A 99 -12.87 -0.07 8.29
C THR A 99 -13.65 0.21 7.01
N GLU A 100 -13.22 1.16 6.19
CA GLU A 100 -13.81 1.43 4.87
C GLU A 100 -13.81 0.16 3.98
N ALA A 101 -12.70 -0.57 3.97
CA ALA A 101 -12.61 -1.83 3.23
C ALA A 101 -13.55 -2.91 3.78
N ARG A 102 -13.65 -3.05 5.10
CA ARG A 102 -14.55 -4.03 5.74
C ARG A 102 -16.01 -3.78 5.35
N GLU A 103 -16.43 -2.52 5.31
CA GLU A 103 -17.78 -2.15 4.85
C GLU A 103 -18.00 -2.52 3.39
N LEU A 104 -17.00 -2.26 2.54
CA LEU A 104 -17.06 -2.55 1.10
C LEU A 104 -17.09 -4.06 0.80
N PHE A 105 -16.35 -4.87 1.57
CA PHE A 105 -16.24 -6.32 1.41
C PHE A 105 -17.20 -7.10 2.32
N ALA A 106 -18.17 -6.44 2.93
CA ALA A 106 -19.22 -7.11 3.71
C ALA A 106 -20.09 -7.99 2.80
N ALA A 107 -19.90 -9.31 2.88
CA ALA A 107 -20.66 -10.25 2.06
C ALA A 107 -22.07 -10.49 2.63
N PRO A 108 -23.11 -10.57 1.78
CA PRO A 108 -24.46 -10.91 2.22
C PRO A 108 -24.56 -12.31 2.85
N THR A 109 -23.60 -13.19 2.58
CA THR A 109 -23.58 -14.60 2.97
C THR A 109 -22.94 -14.89 4.32
N GLY A 110 -22.54 -13.87 5.09
CA GLY A 110 -21.85 -14.04 6.38
C GLY A 110 -20.40 -14.50 6.31
N MET A 111 -19.84 -14.73 5.13
CA MET A 111 -18.38 -14.90 4.95
C MET A 111 -17.70 -13.56 5.14
N GLN A 112 -16.77 -13.49 6.09
CA GLN A 112 -15.98 -12.28 6.33
C GLN A 112 -14.68 -12.33 5.53
N THR A 113 -14.41 -11.29 4.75
CA THR A 113 -13.09 -11.09 4.14
C THR A 113 -12.07 -10.72 5.22
N GLU A 114 -10.97 -11.46 5.31
CA GLU A 114 -9.83 -11.05 6.12
C GLU A 114 -9.12 -9.88 5.46
N ILE A 115 -8.90 -8.80 6.22
CA ILE A 115 -8.26 -7.58 5.73
C ILE A 115 -6.91 -7.40 6.43
N ALA A 116 -5.89 -7.11 5.63
CA ALA A 116 -4.59 -6.69 6.12
C ALA A 116 -4.20 -5.33 5.54
N VAL A 117 -3.36 -4.58 6.26
CA VAL A 117 -2.70 -3.38 5.75
C VAL A 117 -1.24 -3.69 5.50
N VAL A 118 -0.75 -3.35 4.30
CA VAL A 118 0.64 -3.51 3.89
C VAL A 118 1.40 -2.23 4.19
N CYS A 119 2.56 -2.34 4.81
CA CYS A 119 3.43 -1.18 5.05
C CYS A 119 4.90 -1.59 5.14
N GLY A 120 5.79 -0.61 5.08
CA GLY A 120 7.19 -0.81 5.46
C GLY A 120 7.38 -0.72 6.98
N ARG A 121 8.56 -1.17 7.46
CA ARG A 121 8.94 -1.14 8.88
C ARG A 121 8.67 0.21 9.55
N ASP A 122 9.17 1.31 8.98
CA ASP A 122 9.03 2.65 9.56
C ASP A 122 7.56 3.09 9.75
N ALA A 123 6.67 2.65 8.84
CA ALA A 123 5.25 2.94 8.94
C ALA A 123 4.57 2.07 10.00
N ALA A 124 4.99 0.81 10.16
CA ALA A 124 4.51 -0.08 11.21
C ALA A 124 4.92 0.44 12.60
N GLU A 125 6.18 0.82 12.78
CA GLU A 125 6.69 1.42 14.03
C GLU A 125 5.96 2.71 14.37
N ARG A 126 5.74 3.59 13.36
CA ARG A 126 5.01 4.84 13.54
C ARG A 126 3.54 4.59 13.90
N ALA A 127 2.87 3.62 13.26
CA ALA A 127 1.49 3.29 13.57
C ALA A 127 1.34 2.74 15.00
N ALA A 128 2.29 1.94 15.47
CA ALA A 128 2.29 1.43 16.84
C ALA A 128 2.55 2.52 17.91
N ALA A 129 3.31 3.57 17.55
CA ALA A 129 3.66 4.67 18.44
C ALA A 129 2.78 5.94 18.24
N TRP A 130 1.82 5.89 17.32
CA TRP A 130 1.00 7.06 16.98
C TRP A 130 0.06 7.45 18.13
N ASP A 131 -0.01 8.75 18.42
CA ASP A 131 -1.02 9.26 19.34
C ASP A 131 -2.38 9.38 18.62
N TYR A 132 -3.24 8.40 18.84
CA TYR A 132 -4.60 8.39 18.32
C TYR A 132 -5.58 9.23 19.14
N GLY A 133 -5.11 9.95 20.17
CA GLY A 133 -5.97 10.66 21.13
C GLY A 133 -6.75 9.74 22.07
N LYS A 134 -6.59 8.42 21.95
CA LYS A 134 -7.20 7.38 22.76
C LYS A 134 -6.25 6.18 22.88
N THR A 135 -6.11 5.63 24.08
CA THR A 135 -5.31 4.42 24.29
C THR A 135 -5.98 3.17 23.69
N GLY A 136 -5.16 2.21 23.24
CA GLY A 136 -5.63 0.90 22.78
C GLY A 136 -6.12 0.86 21.32
N VAL A 137 -6.04 1.94 20.55
CA VAL A 137 -6.53 1.98 19.16
C VAL A 137 -5.73 1.05 18.25
N PHE A 138 -4.40 0.97 18.43
CA PHE A 138 -3.57 0.07 17.67
C PHE A 138 -3.83 -1.41 18.01
N GLU A 139 -4.05 -1.72 19.28
CA GLU A 139 -4.46 -3.04 19.76
C GLU A 139 -5.83 -3.43 19.21
N GLU A 140 -6.78 -2.53 19.23
CA GLU A 140 -8.11 -2.72 18.66
C GLU A 140 -8.04 -2.96 17.14
N PHE A 141 -7.21 -2.18 16.42
CA PHE A 141 -6.92 -2.42 15.01
C PHE A 141 -6.40 -3.85 14.79
N LEU A 142 -5.38 -4.28 15.53
CA LEU A 142 -4.79 -5.63 15.39
C LEU A 142 -5.73 -6.75 15.89
N ALA A 143 -6.74 -6.47 16.72
CA ALA A 143 -7.75 -7.46 17.06
C ALA A 143 -8.61 -7.87 15.87
N HIS A 144 -8.85 -6.95 14.93
CA HIS A 144 -9.73 -7.14 13.76
C HIS A 144 -8.99 -7.32 12.44
N TYR A 145 -7.81 -6.73 12.30
CA TYR A 145 -7.04 -6.66 11.05
C TYR A 145 -5.63 -7.22 11.24
N ARG A 146 -4.90 -7.37 10.13
CA ARG A 146 -3.49 -7.75 10.16
C ARG A 146 -2.61 -6.63 9.60
N LEU A 147 -1.32 -6.67 9.97
CA LEU A 147 -0.28 -5.94 9.24
C LEU A 147 0.57 -6.92 8.43
N LEU A 148 0.84 -6.57 7.18
CA LEU A 148 1.88 -7.19 6.36
C LEU A 148 3.03 -6.20 6.30
N VAL A 149 4.13 -6.51 6.98
CA VAL A 149 5.24 -5.57 7.12
C VAL A 149 6.42 -6.02 6.26
N ALA A 150 6.79 -5.18 5.30
CA ALA A 150 7.96 -5.40 4.49
C ALA A 150 9.23 -5.10 5.29
N ASP A 151 10.16 -6.05 5.32
CA ASP A 151 11.50 -5.90 5.89
C ASP A 151 12.29 -4.93 5.00
N ARG A 152 12.33 -3.68 5.40
CA ARG A 152 13.02 -2.59 4.73
C ARG A 152 14.03 -1.98 5.67
N ALA A 153 15.28 -1.84 5.23
CA ALA A 153 16.38 -1.32 6.04
C ALA A 153 16.60 -2.13 7.35
N GLY A 154 16.45 -3.45 7.30
CA GLY A 154 16.62 -4.38 8.42
C GLY A 154 15.36 -5.13 8.81
N ASP A 155 15.52 -6.14 9.65
CA ASP A 155 14.45 -7.01 10.12
C ASP A 155 13.46 -6.25 11.01
N TYR A 156 12.18 -6.34 10.69
CA TYR A 156 11.13 -5.89 11.60
C TYR A 156 10.85 -6.94 12.67
N GLN A 157 10.92 -6.56 13.93
CA GLN A 157 10.63 -7.44 15.06
C GLN A 157 9.36 -6.95 15.78
N PRO A 158 8.18 -7.53 15.50
CA PRO A 158 6.97 -7.15 16.21
C PRO A 158 7.07 -7.50 17.69
N ALA A 159 6.47 -6.69 18.54
CA ALA A 159 6.31 -7.01 19.95
C ALA A 159 5.62 -8.38 20.11
N ALA A 160 6.01 -9.15 21.13
CA ALA A 160 5.60 -10.54 21.29
C ALA A 160 4.07 -10.73 21.23
N GLN A 161 3.33 -9.78 21.80
CA GLN A 161 1.85 -9.78 21.81
C GLN A 161 1.20 -9.62 20.43
N TYR A 162 1.92 -9.08 19.44
CA TYR A 162 1.39 -8.83 18.10
C TYR A 162 1.84 -9.84 17.04
N ARG A 163 2.73 -10.79 17.38
CA ARG A 163 3.33 -11.73 16.42
C ARG A 163 2.30 -12.52 15.61
N ASN A 164 1.16 -12.84 16.16
CA ASN A 164 0.11 -13.59 15.47
C ASN A 164 -0.73 -12.73 14.50
N ARG A 165 -0.58 -11.41 14.55
CA ARG A 165 -1.34 -10.44 13.72
C ARG A 165 -0.48 -9.69 12.74
N ILE A 166 0.84 -9.84 12.84
CA ILE A 166 1.81 -9.19 11.97
C ILE A 166 2.54 -10.25 11.16
N VAL A 167 2.44 -10.18 9.84
CA VAL A 167 3.11 -11.06 8.89
C VAL A 167 4.28 -10.29 8.29
N ARG A 168 5.47 -10.87 8.32
CA ARG A 168 6.65 -10.27 7.67
C ARG A 168 6.66 -10.64 6.19
N LEU A 169 6.86 -9.64 5.34
CA LEU A 169 7.07 -9.81 3.91
C LEU A 169 8.56 -9.74 3.61
N GLN A 170 9.12 -10.87 3.16
CA GLN A 170 10.50 -10.92 2.73
C GLN A 170 10.62 -10.34 1.32
N LEU A 171 11.58 -9.44 1.13
CA LEU A 171 11.87 -8.83 -0.16
C LEU A 171 13.24 -9.29 -0.67
N ALA A 172 13.41 -9.27 -1.99
CA ALA A 172 14.71 -9.52 -2.59
C ALA A 172 15.72 -8.42 -2.16
N ALA A 173 16.96 -8.84 -1.92
CA ALA A 173 18.04 -7.94 -1.53
C ALA A 173 18.26 -6.84 -2.60
N GLY A 174 18.50 -5.61 -2.14
CA GLY A 174 18.78 -4.44 -3.00
C GLY A 174 17.55 -3.71 -3.54
N ILE A 175 16.35 -4.31 -3.49
CA ILE A 175 15.11 -3.65 -3.91
C ILE A 175 14.47 -2.87 -2.76
N ALA A 176 14.61 -3.39 -1.56
CA ALA A 176 13.99 -2.82 -0.36
C ALA A 176 14.39 -1.34 -0.09
N ASP A 177 15.57 -0.92 -0.52
CA ASP A 177 16.13 0.41 -0.25
C ASP A 177 15.69 1.46 -1.27
N VAL A 178 15.08 1.07 -2.40
CA VAL A 178 14.63 2.00 -3.43
C VAL A 178 13.46 2.84 -2.91
N SER A 179 13.63 4.15 -2.91
CA SER A 179 12.62 5.10 -2.41
C SER A 179 12.19 6.12 -3.45
N SER A 180 10.96 6.66 -3.32
CA SER A 180 10.50 7.78 -4.16
C SER A 180 11.39 9.02 -4.02
N THR A 181 11.99 9.24 -2.87
CA THR A 181 12.95 10.33 -2.63
C THR A 181 14.20 10.14 -3.46
N GLU A 182 14.70 8.92 -3.55
CA GLU A 182 15.85 8.58 -4.39
C GLU A 182 15.55 8.82 -5.88
N VAL A 183 14.40 8.38 -6.37
CA VAL A 183 13.97 8.64 -7.75
C VAL A 183 13.98 10.14 -8.05
N ARG A 184 13.33 10.95 -7.19
CA ARG A 184 13.29 12.41 -7.38
C ARG A 184 14.68 13.04 -7.34
N ARG A 185 15.54 12.60 -6.43
CA ARG A 185 16.93 13.06 -6.35
C ARG A 185 17.70 12.77 -7.65
N CYS A 186 17.59 11.54 -8.17
CA CYS A 186 18.26 11.16 -9.41
C CYS A 186 17.77 12.01 -10.59
N ILE A 187 16.46 12.23 -10.73
CA ILE A 187 15.88 13.08 -11.76
C ILE A 187 16.43 14.52 -11.68
N GLN A 188 16.40 15.12 -10.48
CA GLN A 188 16.88 16.49 -10.27
C GLN A 188 18.38 16.64 -10.57
N GLN A 189 19.18 15.60 -10.39
CA GLN A 189 20.61 15.59 -10.63
C GLN A 189 21.00 15.09 -12.03
N GLY A 190 20.03 14.74 -12.89
CA GLY A 190 20.31 14.17 -14.21
C GLY A 190 20.99 12.79 -14.17
N LEU A 191 20.82 12.05 -13.06
CA LEU A 191 21.35 10.69 -12.87
C LEU A 191 20.37 9.64 -13.41
N PRO A 192 20.85 8.44 -13.80
CA PRO A 192 19.99 7.33 -14.21
C PRO A 192 19.00 6.93 -13.11
N TRP A 193 17.73 6.87 -13.43
CA TRP A 193 16.64 6.58 -12.46
C TRP A 193 15.61 5.57 -12.98
N GLU A 194 15.59 5.29 -14.28
CA GLU A 194 14.57 4.47 -14.93
C GLU A 194 14.45 3.08 -14.31
N HIS A 195 15.56 2.53 -13.85
CA HIS A 195 15.63 1.23 -13.15
C HIS A 195 15.01 1.24 -11.75
N LEU A 196 14.73 2.41 -11.19
CA LEU A 196 14.13 2.58 -9.85
C LEU A 196 12.60 2.57 -9.85
N VAL A 197 11.98 2.64 -11.04
CA VAL A 197 10.53 2.61 -11.21
C VAL A 197 10.11 1.42 -12.07
N PRO A 198 8.87 0.90 -11.90
CA PRO A 198 8.34 -0.13 -12.79
C PRO A 198 8.37 0.32 -14.24
N SER A 199 8.80 -0.55 -15.17
CA SER A 199 8.92 -0.25 -16.58
C SER A 199 7.63 0.29 -17.21
N ALA A 200 6.48 -0.18 -16.74
CA ALA A 200 5.16 0.25 -17.19
C ALA A 200 4.91 1.76 -17.01
N ILE A 201 5.60 2.42 -16.07
CA ILE A 201 5.39 3.85 -15.79
C ILE A 201 6.58 4.74 -16.16
N THR A 202 7.69 4.19 -16.63
CA THR A 202 8.93 4.95 -16.88
C THR A 202 8.71 6.14 -17.81
N ALA A 203 8.00 5.93 -18.94
CA ALA A 203 7.72 7.01 -19.89
C ALA A 203 6.86 8.12 -19.26
N LYS A 204 5.85 7.74 -18.48
CA LYS A 204 4.95 8.71 -17.82
C LYS A 204 5.64 9.47 -16.69
N VAL A 205 6.50 8.81 -15.92
CA VAL A 205 7.33 9.50 -14.91
C VAL A 205 8.25 10.51 -15.54
N ARG A 206 8.88 10.19 -16.69
CA ARG A 206 9.70 11.14 -17.43
C ARG A 206 8.90 12.37 -17.88
N GLU A 207 7.69 12.18 -18.41
CA GLU A 207 6.79 13.28 -18.81
C GLU A 207 6.41 14.20 -17.63
N LEU A 208 6.13 13.61 -16.45
CA LEU A 208 5.61 14.34 -15.30
C LEU A 208 6.69 15.04 -14.47
N MET A 209 7.94 14.61 -14.57
CA MET A 209 9.02 15.04 -13.68
C MET A 209 10.24 15.62 -14.42
N SER A 210 10.13 15.82 -15.75
CA SER A 210 11.14 16.48 -16.61
C SER A 210 11.15 17.98 -16.42
#